data_ac6f0af3d824e3d5c81157002ac50caa
#
_entry.id   ac6f0af3d824e3d5c81157002ac50caa
#
_cell.length_a   1.000
_cell.length_b   1.000
_cell.length_c   1.000
_cell.angle_alpha   90.00
_cell.angle_beta   90.00
_cell.angle_gamma   90.00
#
_symmetry.space_group_name_H-M   'P 1'
#
loop_
_entity.id
_entity.type
_entity.pdbx_description
1 polymer ?
#
loop_
_entity_poly.entity_id
_entity_poly.type
_entity_poly.pdbx_seq_one_letter_code
_entity_poly.pdbx_strand_id
1 'polypeptide(L)'
;MRPFITTLDRYTNPSQGISRMKDISSQRKPSKDEKGQWMLDLKIVEENRVVLKDRHCPICKIWLSKNGINNKVEYNENTTEKYQLHLQRYLCPDHGEIHINYAKISQRFPKYSTDLQRSVRLVFSLGIPPSKIQNICIALRLILIPLSTIKSWIYPLKTQLKPILYPRKMPCSGSLIYDEIHLKLEGRKGYLLSSIDNYTRLVIRSDYSKILDKKAVKSHFVKIKSRQKVKIDSVVHDGATVYGSVFKDRSLKKIAEGRCHTHFKKSIRSKIYKATGLGKQLQKPLPRGHFRFLRMLYWTVNSPTEFDFFIRLEAARSLADTLKNDKLPRIVNWVGTAQKYLLNHLYHPHLAKTTNAVESLHNEIEVYRVFKVGQKTGMGIEFVANSRIFIHNLRELNRIKPKLDKEQDYLNILQENFGYCAGVRARKNRFARFRTKIYTYQKELEQFWNVKYPKKALPLFKQLWAPHH
;
A
#
# COMPACT_ATOMS: atom_id res chain seq x y z
N MET A 1 -35.91 -8.29 -13.32
CA MET A 1 -34.98 -7.17 -13.09
C MET A 1 -35.59 -6.20 -12.07
N ARG A 2 -35.14 -6.23 -10.83
CA ARG A 2 -35.52 -5.25 -9.80
C ARG A 2 -34.47 -4.15 -9.74
N PRO A 3 -34.82 -2.88 -9.61
CA PRO A 3 -33.87 -1.78 -9.69
C PRO A 3 -32.96 -1.74 -8.45
N PHE A 4 -31.66 -1.66 -8.70
CA PHE A 4 -30.55 -1.64 -7.72
C PHE A 4 -30.34 -0.25 -7.06
N ILE A 5 -31.42 0.49 -6.78
CA ILE A 5 -31.33 1.91 -6.37
C ILE A 5 -31.46 2.12 -4.83
N THR A 6 -31.75 1.08 -4.05
CA THR A 6 -32.21 1.28 -2.66
C THR A 6 -31.12 1.36 -1.57
N THR A 7 -29.84 1.29 -1.89
CA THR A 7 -28.77 1.35 -0.86
C THR A 7 -27.93 2.63 -0.87
N LEU A 8 -28.07 3.47 -1.88
CA LEU A 8 -27.42 4.79 -1.91
C LEU A 8 -28.25 5.87 -1.17
N ASP A 9 -29.56 5.69 -1.09
CA ASP A 9 -30.49 6.68 -0.52
C ASP A 9 -30.36 6.91 0.99
N ARG A 10 -29.69 6.01 1.74
CA ARG A 10 -29.45 6.18 3.18
C ARG A 10 -28.33 7.16 3.55
N TYR A 11 -27.60 7.66 2.55
CA TYR A 11 -26.53 8.66 2.77
C TYR A 11 -26.85 10.04 2.19
N THR A 12 -28.04 10.24 1.66
CA THR A 12 -28.39 11.40 0.83
C THR A 12 -29.38 12.38 1.46
N ASN A 13 -29.35 12.54 2.80
CA ASN A 13 -30.08 13.65 3.41
C ASN A 13 -29.18 14.89 3.35
N PRO A 14 -29.46 15.89 2.47
CA PRO A 14 -28.64 17.10 2.33
C PRO A 14 -28.44 17.85 3.65
N SER A 15 -29.42 17.78 4.55
CA SER A 15 -29.36 18.33 5.89
C SER A 15 -28.36 17.64 6.81
N GLN A 16 -28.04 16.34 6.60
CA GLN A 16 -27.06 15.62 7.41
C GLN A 16 -25.60 15.89 7.01
N GLY A 17 -25.33 16.15 5.73
CA GLY A 17 -24.02 16.58 5.26
C GLY A 17 -23.61 17.93 5.84
N ILE A 18 -24.56 18.85 5.94
CA ILE A 18 -24.38 20.18 6.51
C ILE A 18 -24.35 20.13 8.04
N SER A 19 -25.13 19.25 8.69
CA SER A 19 -25.17 19.14 10.16
C SER A 19 -23.89 18.57 10.76
N ARG A 20 -23.16 17.71 10.05
CA ARG A 20 -21.85 17.20 10.53
C ARG A 20 -20.72 18.23 10.52
N MET A 21 -20.87 19.34 9.79
CA MET A 21 -19.95 20.47 9.87
C MET A 21 -20.23 21.38 11.09
N LYS A 22 -21.31 21.12 11.86
CA LYS A 22 -21.73 21.99 12.98
C LYS A 22 -20.85 21.92 14.21
N ASP A 23 -20.03 20.88 14.42
CA ASP A 23 -19.33 20.65 15.67
C ASP A 23 -17.79 20.60 15.56
N ILE A 24 -17.20 21.60 14.93
CA ILE A 24 -15.75 21.83 15.09
C ILE A 24 -15.58 23.13 15.89
N SER A 25 -15.93 23.08 17.16
CA SER A 25 -15.53 24.11 18.10
C SER A 25 -14.14 23.78 18.62
N SER A 26 -13.10 24.39 18.07
CA SER A 26 -11.81 24.48 18.73
C SER A 26 -11.69 25.91 19.29
N GLN A 27 -11.54 26.04 20.60
CA GLN A 27 -11.17 27.29 21.30
C GLN A 27 -9.72 27.70 20.95
N ARG A 28 -9.40 27.82 19.64
CA ARG A 28 -8.10 28.33 19.22
C ARG A 28 -8.16 29.85 19.12
N LYS A 29 -7.11 30.52 19.62
CA LYS A 29 -6.94 31.96 19.41
C LYS A 29 -7.03 32.29 17.92
N PRO A 30 -7.69 33.40 17.53
CA PRO A 30 -7.72 33.82 16.12
C PRO A 30 -6.31 33.92 15.53
N SER A 31 -6.08 33.31 14.38
CA SER A 31 -4.81 33.32 13.68
C SER A 31 -5.04 33.69 12.21
N LYS A 32 -4.01 34.16 11.53
CA LYS A 32 -4.04 34.39 10.08
C LYS A 32 -3.42 33.20 9.34
N ASP A 33 -3.89 32.95 8.12
CA ASP A 33 -3.27 32.01 7.18
C ASP A 33 -2.06 32.65 6.47
N GLU A 34 -1.40 31.87 5.60
CA GLU A 34 -0.26 32.33 4.78
C GLU A 34 -0.58 33.51 3.84
N LYS A 35 -1.88 33.80 3.62
CA LYS A 35 -2.37 34.92 2.79
C LYS A 35 -2.85 36.10 3.62
N GLY A 36 -2.61 36.09 4.92
CA GLY A 36 -3.05 37.11 5.84
C GLY A 36 -4.56 37.12 6.15
N GLN A 37 -5.31 36.07 5.74
CA GLN A 37 -6.75 35.97 6.00
C GLN A 37 -7.00 35.37 7.39
N TRP A 38 -8.00 35.87 8.11
CA TRP A 38 -8.32 35.40 9.44
C TRP A 38 -8.98 34.01 9.45
N MET A 39 -8.43 33.10 10.21
CA MET A 39 -8.96 31.76 10.46
C MET A 39 -9.94 31.81 11.64
N LEU A 40 -11.21 32.12 11.35
CA LEU A 40 -12.28 32.29 12.34
C LEU A 40 -13.28 31.13 12.27
N ASP A 41 -14.03 30.93 13.37
CA ASP A 41 -15.09 29.93 13.39
C ASP A 41 -16.31 30.42 12.64
N LEU A 42 -16.79 29.59 11.73
CA LEU A 42 -17.88 29.85 10.81
C LEU A 42 -19.06 28.93 11.09
N LYS A 43 -20.28 29.38 10.79
CA LYS A 43 -21.50 28.56 10.77
C LYS A 43 -22.30 28.83 9.50
N ILE A 44 -23.02 27.83 9.05
CA ILE A 44 -24.02 27.98 7.97
C ILE A 44 -25.38 28.19 8.65
N VAL A 45 -26.08 29.21 8.23
CA VAL A 45 -27.43 29.51 8.64
C VAL A 45 -28.38 29.33 7.44
N GLU A 46 -29.65 29.69 7.61
CA GLU A 46 -30.67 29.60 6.57
C GLU A 46 -30.20 30.14 5.22
N GLU A 47 -30.73 29.59 4.14
CA GLU A 47 -30.40 29.96 2.73
C GLU A 47 -28.91 29.80 2.36
N ASN A 48 -28.21 28.83 2.96
CA ASN A 48 -26.78 28.61 2.71
C ASN A 48 -25.88 29.83 3.00
N ARG A 49 -26.29 30.73 3.88
CA ARG A 49 -25.48 31.87 4.31
C ARG A 49 -24.42 31.45 5.31
N VAL A 50 -23.16 31.75 5.01
CA VAL A 50 -22.01 31.49 5.86
C VAL A 50 -21.73 32.75 6.68
N VAL A 51 -21.79 32.60 7.99
CA VAL A 51 -21.58 33.72 8.97
C VAL A 51 -20.55 33.32 10.02
N LEU A 52 -19.94 34.33 10.66
CA LEU A 52 -19.11 34.11 11.83
C LEU A 52 -19.95 33.57 13.01
N LYS A 53 -19.42 32.60 13.77
CA LYS A 53 -20.01 32.19 15.03
C LYS A 53 -19.91 33.32 16.07
N ASP A 54 -18.77 33.98 16.14
CA ASP A 54 -18.51 35.14 16.96
C ASP A 54 -18.24 36.35 16.04
N ARG A 55 -19.01 37.42 16.17
CA ARG A 55 -18.96 38.61 15.34
C ARG A 55 -18.06 39.71 15.90
N HIS A 56 -17.12 39.39 16.76
CA HIS A 56 -16.15 40.36 17.25
C HIS A 56 -14.92 40.42 16.35
N CYS A 57 -14.38 41.60 16.19
CA CYS A 57 -13.12 41.82 15.48
C CYS A 57 -12.00 41.03 16.15
N PRO A 58 -11.22 40.26 15.42
CA PRO A 58 -10.11 39.47 15.98
C PRO A 58 -9.01 40.36 16.59
N ILE A 59 -8.96 41.64 16.21
CA ILE A 59 -7.95 42.61 16.66
C ILE A 59 -8.44 43.41 17.88
N CYS A 60 -9.47 44.25 17.69
CA CYS A 60 -9.95 45.17 18.74
C CYS A 60 -11.16 44.69 19.56
N LYS A 61 -11.71 43.53 19.21
CA LYS A 61 -12.88 42.94 19.89
C LYS A 61 -14.20 43.73 19.76
N ILE A 62 -14.24 44.76 18.94
CA ILE A 62 -15.46 45.49 18.63
C ILE A 62 -16.37 44.65 17.76
N TRP A 63 -17.68 44.82 17.91
CA TRP A 63 -18.69 44.12 17.09
C TRP A 63 -18.60 44.51 15.62
N LEU A 64 -18.52 43.49 14.74
CA LEU A 64 -18.39 43.68 13.29
C LEU A 64 -19.76 43.97 12.64
N SER A 65 -19.82 44.99 11.82
CA SER A 65 -20.97 45.26 10.96
C SER A 65 -20.93 44.32 9.73
N LYS A 66 -22.12 43.98 9.17
CA LYS A 66 -22.22 43.26 7.93
C LYS A 66 -21.92 44.18 6.74
N ASN A 67 -21.02 43.78 5.85
CA ASN A 67 -20.59 44.56 4.68
C ASN A 67 -20.84 43.79 3.39
N GLY A 68 -22.10 43.52 3.05
CA GLY A 68 -22.47 42.83 1.84
C GLY A 68 -22.19 41.31 1.87
N ILE A 69 -22.49 40.65 0.77
CA ILE A 69 -22.41 39.21 0.60
C ILE A 69 -21.61 38.92 -0.67
N ASN A 70 -20.68 37.97 -0.57
CA ASN A 70 -20.04 37.38 -1.74
C ASN A 70 -20.76 36.08 -2.10
N ASN A 71 -21.33 36.04 -3.27
CA ASN A 71 -22.00 34.85 -3.78
C ASN A 71 -20.98 33.88 -4.38
N LYS A 72 -21.05 32.62 -3.96
CA LYS A 72 -20.22 31.57 -4.49
C LYS A 72 -21.07 30.37 -4.90
N VAL A 73 -20.92 29.95 -6.13
CA VAL A 73 -21.63 28.77 -6.64
C VAL A 73 -20.83 27.54 -6.35
N GLU A 74 -21.44 26.58 -5.69
CA GLU A 74 -20.90 25.24 -5.49
C GLU A 74 -21.86 24.20 -6.07
N TYR A 75 -21.36 22.99 -6.32
CA TYR A 75 -22.19 21.90 -6.85
C TYR A 75 -22.48 20.90 -5.75
N ASN A 76 -23.74 20.52 -5.62
CA ASN A 76 -24.13 19.39 -4.79
C ASN A 76 -23.72 18.09 -5.48
N GLU A 77 -22.94 17.28 -4.78
CA GLU A 77 -22.37 16.02 -5.29
C GLU A 77 -23.42 14.96 -5.55
N ASN A 78 -24.48 14.99 -4.75
CA ASN A 78 -25.50 13.95 -4.78
C ASN A 78 -26.59 14.22 -5.81
N THR A 79 -26.86 15.48 -6.11
CA THR A 79 -27.99 15.89 -6.97
C THR A 79 -27.54 16.55 -8.27
N THR A 80 -26.24 16.80 -8.47
CA THR A 80 -25.69 17.62 -9.56
C THR A 80 -26.24 19.04 -9.62
N GLU A 81 -27.03 19.43 -8.63
CA GLU A 81 -27.59 20.76 -8.55
C GLU A 81 -26.53 21.78 -8.13
N LYS A 82 -26.64 22.95 -8.71
CA LYS A 82 -25.86 24.10 -8.26
C LYS A 82 -26.54 24.67 -7.03
N TYR A 83 -25.81 24.84 -5.96
CA TYR A 83 -26.26 25.61 -4.84
C TYR A 83 -25.35 26.83 -4.63
N GLN A 84 -25.94 27.88 -4.14
CA GLN A 84 -25.22 29.14 -3.92
C GLN A 84 -24.91 29.29 -2.45
N LEU A 85 -23.62 29.48 -2.15
CA LEU A 85 -23.19 29.90 -0.81
C LEU A 85 -23.11 31.42 -0.75
N HIS A 86 -23.74 31.98 0.26
CA HIS A 86 -23.73 33.40 0.55
C HIS A 86 -22.72 33.70 1.64
N LEU A 87 -21.50 34.10 1.25
CA LEU A 87 -20.40 34.40 2.19
C LEU A 87 -20.56 35.82 2.72
N GLN A 88 -20.92 35.94 4.00
CA GLN A 88 -21.11 37.24 4.62
C GLN A 88 -19.78 37.97 4.82
N ARG A 89 -19.64 39.17 4.29
CA ARG A 89 -18.50 40.07 4.54
C ARG A 89 -18.71 40.87 5.80
N TYR A 90 -17.63 41.27 6.44
CA TYR A 90 -17.67 42.01 7.69
C TYR A 90 -16.71 43.21 7.67
N LEU A 91 -17.14 44.30 8.27
CA LEU A 91 -16.41 45.56 8.43
C LEU A 91 -16.21 45.85 9.89
N CYS A 92 -14.98 46.15 10.27
CA CYS A 92 -14.65 46.72 11.58
C CYS A 92 -14.53 48.25 11.41
N PRO A 93 -15.14 49.07 12.32
CA PRO A 93 -14.99 50.53 12.26
C PRO A 93 -13.53 50.97 12.27
N ASP A 94 -12.67 50.30 13.07
CA ASP A 94 -11.27 50.70 13.26
C ASP A 94 -10.30 50.08 12.27
N HIS A 95 -10.61 48.86 11.79
CA HIS A 95 -9.66 48.06 10.98
C HIS A 95 -10.13 47.81 9.55
N GLY A 96 -11.26 48.40 9.15
CA GLY A 96 -11.79 48.20 7.82
C GLY A 96 -12.34 46.78 7.57
N GLU A 97 -12.27 46.32 6.34
CA GLU A 97 -12.79 45.01 5.93
C GLU A 97 -11.97 43.86 6.54
N ILE A 98 -12.66 42.93 7.21
CA ILE A 98 -12.03 41.74 7.78
C ILE A 98 -12.01 40.63 6.73
N HIS A 99 -10.84 40.33 6.20
CA HIS A 99 -10.62 39.27 5.24
C HIS A 99 -10.63 37.89 5.93
N ILE A 100 -11.71 37.14 5.77
CA ILE A 100 -11.93 35.84 6.41
C ILE A 100 -11.55 34.72 5.45
N ASN A 101 -10.86 33.70 5.97
CA ASN A 101 -10.62 32.47 5.24
C ASN A 101 -11.85 31.55 5.33
N TYR A 102 -12.58 31.44 4.23
CA TYR A 102 -13.73 30.56 4.12
C TYR A 102 -13.35 29.13 3.66
N ALA A 103 -12.07 28.80 3.55
CA ALA A 103 -11.60 27.50 2.99
C ALA A 103 -12.06 26.28 3.79
N LYS A 104 -12.47 26.46 5.07
CA LYS A 104 -13.09 25.38 5.87
C LYS A 104 -14.51 25.02 5.40
N ILE A 105 -15.24 25.94 4.81
CA ILE A 105 -16.63 25.77 4.35
C ILE A 105 -16.68 25.76 2.83
N SER A 106 -15.86 26.59 2.19
CA SER A 106 -15.83 26.74 0.74
C SER A 106 -14.39 26.91 0.27
N GLN A 107 -13.96 26.11 -0.66
CA GLN A 107 -12.64 26.28 -1.28
C GLN A 107 -12.61 27.53 -2.16
N ARG A 108 -11.46 28.17 -2.28
CA ARG A 108 -11.29 29.48 -2.95
C ARG A 108 -11.79 29.52 -4.41
N PHE A 109 -11.85 28.36 -5.09
CA PHE A 109 -12.38 28.18 -6.45
C PHE A 109 -12.89 26.76 -6.73
N PRO A 110 -13.63 26.07 -5.91
CA PRO A 110 -14.10 24.76 -6.34
C PRO A 110 -15.34 24.91 -7.18
N LYS A 111 -15.12 24.80 -8.48
CA LYS A 111 -16.19 24.42 -9.40
C LYS A 111 -16.76 23.04 -9.02
N TYR A 112 -16.07 22.31 -8.17
CA TYR A 112 -16.33 20.92 -7.78
C TYR A 112 -16.03 20.74 -6.27
N SER A 113 -16.80 19.93 -5.59
CA SER A 113 -16.70 19.73 -4.17
C SER A 113 -15.42 19.00 -3.75
N THR A 114 -15.08 19.11 -2.49
CA THR A 114 -13.92 18.41 -1.89
C THR A 114 -14.12 16.89 -1.89
N ASP A 115 -15.36 16.42 -1.70
CA ASP A 115 -15.65 14.99 -1.64
C ASP A 115 -15.59 14.35 -3.02
N LEU A 116 -16.03 15.04 -4.06
CA LEU A 116 -15.85 14.61 -5.44
C LEU A 116 -14.35 14.50 -5.79
N GLN A 117 -13.54 15.48 -5.39
CA GLN A 117 -12.08 15.42 -5.57
C GLN A 117 -11.46 14.23 -4.83
N ARG A 118 -11.93 13.94 -3.61
CA ARG A 118 -11.50 12.76 -2.82
C ARG A 118 -11.92 11.47 -3.50
N SER A 119 -13.17 11.39 -3.95
CA SER A 119 -13.69 10.23 -4.68
C SER A 119 -12.89 9.95 -5.94
N VAL A 120 -12.55 10.98 -6.72
CA VAL A 120 -11.70 10.87 -7.92
C VAL A 120 -10.29 10.33 -7.54
N ARG A 121 -9.69 10.83 -6.47
CA ARG A 121 -8.39 10.35 -5.99
C ARG A 121 -8.46 8.88 -5.55
N LEU A 122 -9.54 8.50 -4.83
CA LEU A 122 -9.75 7.12 -4.39
C LEU A 122 -9.92 6.19 -5.59
N VAL A 123 -10.78 6.55 -6.55
CA VAL A 123 -11.02 5.78 -7.78
C VAL A 123 -9.73 5.64 -8.60
N PHE A 124 -8.91 6.68 -8.68
CA PHE A 124 -7.58 6.59 -9.27
C PHE A 124 -6.68 5.61 -8.50
N SER A 125 -6.69 5.65 -7.18
CA SER A 125 -5.90 4.72 -6.34
C SER A 125 -6.37 3.28 -6.45
N LEU A 126 -7.63 3.05 -6.80
CA LEU A 126 -8.16 1.74 -7.20
C LEU A 126 -7.73 1.32 -8.62
N GLY A 127 -7.09 2.18 -9.42
CA GLY A 127 -6.47 1.87 -10.69
C GLY A 127 -7.17 2.33 -11.93
N ILE A 128 -8.16 3.10 -11.75
CA ILE A 128 -8.87 3.62 -12.90
C ILE A 128 -8.08 4.82 -13.44
N PRO A 129 -7.68 4.80 -14.72
CA PRO A 129 -6.93 5.90 -15.30
C PRO A 129 -7.80 7.17 -15.38
N PRO A 130 -7.19 8.37 -15.34
CA PRO A 130 -7.92 9.64 -15.31
C PRO A 130 -8.95 9.82 -16.44
N SER A 131 -8.65 9.33 -17.64
CA SER A 131 -9.59 9.37 -18.78
C SER A 131 -10.83 8.50 -18.56
N LYS A 132 -10.67 7.32 -17.95
CA LYS A 132 -11.83 6.47 -17.61
C LYS A 132 -12.62 7.04 -16.43
N ILE A 133 -11.95 7.70 -15.47
CA ILE A 133 -12.65 8.41 -14.40
C ILE A 133 -13.55 9.51 -15.00
N GLN A 134 -13.06 10.26 -15.99
CA GLN A 134 -13.87 11.23 -16.72
C GLN A 134 -15.11 10.58 -17.34
N ASN A 135 -14.94 9.45 -18.03
CA ASN A 135 -16.04 8.73 -18.65
C ASN A 135 -17.05 8.20 -17.62
N ILE A 136 -16.58 7.73 -16.46
CA ILE A 136 -17.46 7.30 -15.34
C ILE A 136 -18.27 8.50 -14.83
N CYS A 137 -17.64 9.65 -14.62
CA CYS A 137 -18.35 10.86 -14.20
C CYS A 137 -19.44 11.26 -15.20
N ILE A 138 -19.17 11.17 -16.51
CA ILE A 138 -20.16 11.43 -17.56
C ILE A 138 -21.28 10.38 -17.53
N ALA A 139 -20.94 9.08 -17.48
CA ALA A 139 -21.92 7.98 -17.50
C ALA A 139 -22.87 8.00 -16.30
N LEU A 140 -22.39 8.41 -15.13
CA LEU A 140 -23.20 8.59 -13.93
C LEU A 140 -24.01 9.91 -13.95
N ARG A 141 -24.05 10.61 -15.10
CA ARG A 141 -24.64 11.95 -15.24
C ARG A 141 -24.10 12.97 -14.25
N LEU A 142 -22.92 12.73 -13.71
CA LEU A 142 -22.14 13.73 -13.01
C LEU A 142 -21.63 14.77 -14.01
N ILE A 143 -21.21 15.90 -13.51
CA ILE A 143 -20.74 17.01 -14.34
C ILE A 143 -19.56 16.58 -15.21
N LEU A 144 -19.50 17.06 -16.46
CA LEU A 144 -18.31 16.92 -17.30
C LEU A 144 -17.11 17.61 -16.65
N ILE A 145 -16.21 16.79 -16.10
CA ILE A 145 -14.97 17.26 -15.47
C ILE A 145 -13.86 17.21 -16.52
N PRO A 146 -13.22 18.33 -16.85
CA PRO A 146 -12.09 18.32 -17.77
C PRO A 146 -10.98 17.39 -17.28
N LEU A 147 -10.35 16.66 -18.20
CA LEU A 147 -9.27 15.71 -17.86
C LEU A 147 -8.09 16.40 -17.17
N SER A 148 -7.79 17.65 -17.53
CA SER A 148 -6.79 18.50 -16.87
C SER A 148 -7.12 18.72 -15.39
N THR A 149 -8.40 18.98 -15.09
CA THR A 149 -8.89 19.16 -13.71
C THR A 149 -8.75 17.86 -12.90
N ILE A 150 -9.18 16.72 -13.46
CA ILE A 150 -8.98 15.40 -12.81
C ILE A 150 -7.50 15.16 -12.53
N LYS A 151 -6.63 15.41 -13.51
CA LYS A 151 -5.18 15.30 -13.35
C LYS A 151 -4.65 16.22 -12.25
N SER A 152 -5.09 17.48 -12.18
CA SER A 152 -4.67 18.43 -11.16
C SER A 152 -5.03 17.99 -9.72
N TRP A 153 -6.11 17.25 -9.55
CA TRP A 153 -6.47 16.68 -8.26
C TRP A 153 -5.62 15.47 -7.88
N ILE A 154 -5.20 14.69 -8.87
CA ILE A 154 -4.43 13.46 -8.66
C ILE A 154 -2.94 13.76 -8.44
N TYR A 155 -2.35 14.72 -9.17
CA TYR A 155 -0.92 14.97 -9.12
C TYR A 155 -0.33 15.32 -7.74
N PRO A 156 -1.01 16.05 -6.85
CA PRO A 156 -0.50 16.30 -5.50
C PRO A 156 -0.23 15.03 -4.69
N LEU A 157 -0.97 13.94 -4.96
CA LEU A 157 -0.73 12.64 -4.31
C LEU A 157 0.67 12.10 -4.55
N LYS A 158 1.32 12.51 -5.65
CA LYS A 158 2.66 12.07 -6.03
C LYS A 158 3.71 12.35 -4.94
N THR A 159 3.60 13.47 -4.28
CA THR A 159 4.51 13.87 -3.19
C THR A 159 3.96 13.48 -1.81
N GLN A 160 2.64 13.46 -1.66
CA GLN A 160 1.97 13.27 -0.37
C GLN A 160 1.87 11.79 0.05
N LEU A 161 1.73 10.84 -0.89
CA LEU A 161 1.51 9.43 -0.56
C LEU A 161 2.72 8.76 0.10
N LYS A 162 3.94 9.01 -0.40
CA LYS A 162 5.14 8.29 0.04
C LYS A 162 5.46 8.51 1.54
N PRO A 163 5.40 9.73 2.09
CA PRO A 163 5.59 9.95 3.54
C PRO A 163 4.55 9.24 4.42
N ILE A 164 3.31 9.16 3.95
CA ILE A 164 2.20 8.55 4.69
C ILE A 164 2.26 7.03 4.63
N LEU A 165 2.58 6.47 3.47
CA LEU A 165 2.74 5.03 3.30
C LEU A 165 3.91 4.45 4.06
N TYR A 166 4.99 5.22 4.20
CA TYR A 166 6.24 4.77 4.79
C TYR A 166 6.65 5.65 5.98
N PRO A 167 5.83 5.68 7.06
CA PRO A 167 6.09 6.53 8.22
C PRO A 167 7.35 6.06 8.97
N ARG A 168 7.89 6.96 9.79
CA ARG A 168 9.12 6.70 10.56
C ARG A 168 9.01 5.51 11.53
N LYS A 169 7.81 5.18 12.00
CA LYS A 169 7.57 4.07 12.93
C LYS A 169 6.65 3.03 12.31
N MET A 170 6.99 2.58 11.09
CA MET A 170 6.20 1.60 10.35
C MET A 170 5.95 0.34 11.19
N PRO A 171 4.68 -0.13 11.31
CA PRO A 171 4.39 -1.38 11.97
C PRO A 171 4.95 -2.54 11.14
N CYS A 172 5.84 -3.33 11.73
CA CYS A 172 6.50 -4.44 11.06
C CYS A 172 6.89 -5.51 12.09
N SER A 173 6.68 -6.78 11.75
CA SER A 173 7.09 -7.91 12.60
C SER A 173 8.61 -8.07 12.66
N GLY A 174 9.31 -7.61 11.63
CA GLY A 174 10.75 -7.78 11.43
C GLY A 174 11.09 -8.87 10.41
N SER A 175 10.11 -9.68 9.98
CA SER A 175 10.29 -10.68 8.93
C SER A 175 9.75 -10.15 7.60
N LEU A 176 10.63 -9.96 6.63
CA LEU A 176 10.29 -9.38 5.35
C LEU A 176 10.29 -10.42 4.22
N ILE A 177 9.39 -10.20 3.27
CA ILE A 177 9.38 -10.86 1.97
C ILE A 177 9.75 -9.80 0.95
N TYR A 178 10.76 -10.04 0.14
CA TYR A 178 11.28 -9.11 -0.84
C TYR A 178 11.26 -9.70 -2.24
N ASP A 179 10.88 -8.89 -3.20
CA ASP A 179 10.94 -9.21 -4.63
C ASP A 179 10.91 -7.93 -5.47
N GLU A 180 11.19 -8.02 -6.77
CA GLU A 180 11.13 -6.91 -7.70
C GLU A 180 10.25 -7.17 -8.92
N ILE A 181 9.58 -6.11 -9.39
CA ILE A 181 8.91 -6.10 -10.69
C ILE A 181 9.89 -5.61 -11.74
N HIS A 182 10.07 -6.38 -12.80
CA HIS A 182 10.82 -5.99 -13.98
C HIS A 182 9.94 -5.15 -14.92
N LEU A 183 10.38 -3.93 -15.20
CA LEU A 183 9.64 -2.93 -15.98
C LEU A 183 10.38 -2.58 -17.27
N LYS A 184 9.64 -2.12 -18.27
CA LYS A 184 10.19 -1.47 -19.47
C LYS A 184 9.64 -0.05 -19.54
N LEU A 185 10.52 0.94 -19.46
CA LEU A 185 10.22 2.36 -19.61
C LEU A 185 10.89 2.88 -20.87
N GLU A 186 10.12 3.24 -21.89
CA GLU A 186 10.66 3.76 -23.16
C GLU A 186 11.80 2.85 -23.72
N GLY A 187 11.58 1.55 -23.69
CA GLY A 187 12.57 0.55 -24.14
C GLY A 187 13.68 0.23 -23.12
N ARG A 188 13.84 1.02 -22.05
CA ARG A 188 14.86 0.80 -21.01
C ARG A 188 14.30 -0.06 -19.87
N LYS A 189 15.16 -0.90 -19.31
CA LYS A 189 14.80 -1.70 -18.12
C LYS A 189 14.69 -0.79 -16.89
N GLY A 190 13.75 -1.12 -16.03
CA GLY A 190 13.58 -0.53 -14.71
C GLY A 190 13.04 -1.58 -13.74
N TYR A 191 13.09 -1.28 -12.46
CA TYR A 191 12.73 -2.22 -11.40
C TYR A 191 11.93 -1.51 -10.32
N LEU A 192 10.88 -2.13 -9.84
CA LEU A 192 10.19 -1.71 -8.64
C LEU A 192 10.53 -2.70 -7.52
N LEU A 193 11.33 -2.27 -6.56
CA LEU A 193 11.77 -3.05 -5.42
C LEU A 193 10.69 -2.99 -4.34
N SER A 194 10.19 -4.13 -3.87
CA SER A 194 9.09 -4.17 -2.89
C SER A 194 9.42 -5.07 -1.71
N SER A 195 9.18 -4.59 -0.49
CA SER A 195 9.26 -5.37 0.75
C SER A 195 7.92 -5.38 1.46
N ILE A 196 7.44 -6.58 1.80
CA ILE A 196 6.19 -6.82 2.54
C ILE A 196 6.53 -7.46 3.88
N ASP A 197 5.86 -7.06 4.93
CA ASP A 197 5.95 -7.75 6.22
C ASP A 197 5.22 -9.11 6.15
N ASN A 198 5.90 -10.16 6.54
CA ASN A 198 5.38 -11.53 6.43
C ASN A 198 4.11 -11.74 7.26
N TYR A 199 4.00 -11.10 8.42
CA TYR A 199 2.87 -11.26 9.33
C TYR A 199 1.67 -10.38 8.94
N THR A 200 1.89 -9.06 8.82
CA THR A 200 0.82 -8.10 8.57
C THR A 200 0.40 -8.04 7.12
N ARG A 201 1.24 -8.51 6.19
CA ARG A 201 1.12 -8.32 4.74
C ARG A 201 1.18 -6.87 4.29
N LEU A 202 1.52 -5.95 5.19
CA LEU A 202 1.73 -4.55 4.84
C LEU A 202 2.96 -4.38 3.97
N VAL A 203 2.84 -3.57 2.94
CA VAL A 203 4.00 -3.13 2.17
C VAL A 203 4.79 -2.14 3.01
N ILE A 204 5.97 -2.57 3.43
CA ILE A 204 6.85 -1.77 4.29
C ILE A 204 7.55 -0.71 3.48
N ARG A 205 7.94 -1.05 2.24
CA ARG A 205 8.57 -0.11 1.34
C ARG A 205 8.47 -0.56 -0.10
N SER A 206 8.34 0.42 -1.02
CA SER A 206 8.52 0.22 -2.45
C SER A 206 9.32 1.39 -3.03
N ASP A 207 10.35 1.09 -3.81
CA ASP A 207 11.23 2.08 -4.46
C ASP A 207 11.47 1.70 -5.92
N TYR A 208 11.41 2.69 -6.82
CA TYR A 208 11.84 2.50 -8.19
C TYR A 208 13.37 2.58 -8.31
N SER A 209 13.94 1.70 -9.13
CA SER A 209 15.36 1.76 -9.53
C SER A 209 15.50 1.55 -11.03
N LYS A 210 16.43 2.29 -11.65
CA LYS A 210 16.79 2.09 -13.06
C LYS A 210 17.63 0.82 -13.28
N ILE A 211 18.36 0.41 -12.25
CA ILE A 211 19.31 -0.70 -12.29
C ILE A 211 19.04 -1.59 -11.08
N LEU A 212 19.07 -2.91 -11.30
CA LEU A 212 19.05 -3.90 -10.23
C LEU A 212 20.49 -4.29 -9.90
N ASP A 213 21.09 -3.60 -8.95
CA ASP A 213 22.43 -3.87 -8.48
C ASP A 213 22.49 -3.94 -6.93
N LYS A 214 23.64 -4.30 -6.42
CA LYS A 214 23.91 -4.34 -4.97
C LYS A 214 23.58 -3.02 -4.28
N LYS A 215 23.88 -1.86 -4.91
CA LYS A 215 23.67 -0.54 -4.32
C LYS A 215 22.17 -0.22 -4.19
N ALA A 216 21.39 -0.51 -5.22
CA ALA A 216 19.94 -0.31 -5.21
C ALA A 216 19.26 -1.14 -4.12
N VAL A 217 19.54 -2.44 -4.05
CA VAL A 217 18.97 -3.35 -3.06
C VAL A 217 19.43 -2.98 -1.64
N LYS A 218 20.72 -2.71 -1.44
CA LYS A 218 21.24 -2.24 -0.14
C LYS A 218 20.56 -0.94 0.29
N SER A 219 20.45 0.05 -0.61
CA SER A 219 19.77 1.33 -0.34
C SER A 219 18.33 1.12 0.11
N HIS A 220 17.59 0.20 -0.53
CA HIS A 220 16.22 -0.14 -0.16
C HIS A 220 16.14 -0.61 1.31
N PHE A 221 16.93 -1.62 1.71
CA PHE A 221 16.94 -2.14 3.08
C PHE A 221 17.47 -1.15 4.10
N VAL A 222 18.50 -0.38 3.76
CA VAL A 222 19.01 0.70 4.63
C VAL A 222 17.93 1.75 4.89
N LYS A 223 17.14 2.14 3.89
CA LYS A 223 16.01 3.08 4.09
C LYS A 223 14.95 2.50 5.04
N ILE A 224 14.62 1.21 4.95
CA ILE A 224 13.71 0.54 5.89
C ILE A 224 14.26 0.63 7.32
N LYS A 225 15.53 0.31 7.52
CA LYS A 225 16.17 0.37 8.85
C LYS A 225 16.29 1.80 9.39
N SER A 226 16.83 2.72 8.60
CA SER A 226 17.20 4.06 9.07
C SER A 226 16.01 5.04 9.07
N ARG A 227 15.25 5.12 7.98
CA ARG A 227 14.15 6.08 7.85
C ARG A 227 12.88 5.62 8.55
N GLN A 228 12.51 4.34 8.40
CA GLN A 228 11.29 3.80 8.99
C GLN A 228 11.51 3.20 10.39
N LYS A 229 12.75 3.14 10.86
CA LYS A 229 13.12 2.59 12.18
C LYS A 229 12.61 1.15 12.40
N VAL A 230 12.60 0.37 11.32
CA VAL A 230 12.22 -1.05 11.37
C VAL A 230 13.45 -1.88 11.69
N LYS A 231 13.33 -2.74 12.70
CA LYS A 231 14.31 -3.80 12.97
C LYS A 231 14.00 -4.96 12.03
N ILE A 232 14.92 -5.28 11.13
CA ILE A 232 14.78 -6.41 10.21
C ILE A 232 15.51 -7.59 10.84
N ASP A 233 14.78 -8.65 11.15
CA ASP A 233 15.31 -9.89 11.73
C ASP A 233 15.57 -10.93 10.62
N SER A 234 14.68 -10.98 9.60
CA SER A 234 14.80 -11.94 8.49
C SER A 234 14.26 -11.40 7.18
N VAL A 235 14.77 -11.94 6.06
CA VAL A 235 14.32 -11.61 4.69
C VAL A 235 14.29 -12.87 3.84
N VAL A 236 13.18 -13.07 3.09
CA VAL A 236 13.09 -14.07 2.03
C VAL A 236 13.06 -13.38 0.67
N HIS A 237 13.81 -13.94 -0.30
CA HIS A 237 13.86 -13.45 -1.68
C HIS A 237 13.97 -14.61 -2.68
N ASP A 238 13.91 -14.35 -3.99
CA ASP A 238 13.96 -15.36 -5.06
C ASP A 238 15.32 -16.03 -5.22
N GLY A 239 16.38 -15.45 -4.68
CA GLY A 239 17.74 -15.98 -4.70
C GLY A 239 18.55 -15.52 -5.92
N ALA A 240 18.24 -14.39 -6.53
CA ALA A 240 19.12 -13.80 -7.53
C ALA A 240 20.52 -13.49 -6.97
N THR A 241 21.53 -13.57 -7.83
CA THR A 241 22.96 -13.47 -7.42
C THR A 241 23.31 -12.14 -6.75
N VAL A 242 22.58 -11.08 -7.07
CA VAL A 242 22.77 -9.75 -6.50
C VAL A 242 22.61 -9.72 -4.96
N TYR A 243 21.75 -10.59 -4.41
CA TYR A 243 21.43 -10.57 -2.97
C TYR A 243 22.54 -11.16 -2.11
N GLY A 244 23.20 -12.22 -2.55
CA GLY A 244 24.26 -12.88 -1.79
C GLY A 244 25.39 -11.96 -1.35
N SER A 245 25.63 -10.85 -2.05
CA SER A 245 26.59 -9.81 -1.67
C SER A 245 25.99 -8.69 -0.81
N VAL A 246 24.69 -8.49 -0.86
CA VAL A 246 23.99 -7.43 -0.09
C VAL A 246 23.95 -7.79 1.39
N PHE A 247 23.54 -8.99 1.74
CA PHE A 247 23.39 -9.42 3.12
C PHE A 247 24.73 -9.75 3.81
N LYS A 248 25.83 -9.81 3.07
CA LYS A 248 27.21 -9.85 3.64
C LYS A 248 27.69 -8.48 4.13
N ASP A 249 27.00 -7.40 3.75
CA ASP A 249 27.36 -6.05 4.18
C ASP A 249 27.19 -5.87 5.68
N ARG A 250 28.15 -5.16 6.35
CA ARG A 250 28.18 -4.96 7.80
C ARG A 250 26.85 -4.43 8.37
N SER A 251 26.13 -3.60 7.61
CA SER A 251 24.85 -3.02 8.02
C SER A 251 23.67 -3.99 7.99
N LEU A 252 23.79 -5.10 7.24
CA LEU A 252 22.74 -6.08 7.00
C LEU A 252 23.10 -7.52 7.41
N LYS A 253 24.36 -7.80 7.77
CA LYS A 253 24.88 -9.16 8.04
C LYS A 253 24.18 -9.94 9.18
N LYS A 254 23.42 -9.24 10.03
CA LYS A 254 22.66 -9.88 11.13
C LYS A 254 21.26 -10.32 10.71
N ILE A 255 20.88 -10.09 9.46
CA ILE A 255 19.56 -10.47 8.92
C ILE A 255 19.63 -11.94 8.49
N ALA A 256 18.71 -12.76 8.99
CA ALA A 256 18.57 -14.13 8.55
C ALA A 256 18.04 -14.15 7.11
N GLU A 257 18.83 -14.72 6.19
CA GLU A 257 18.51 -14.76 4.77
C GLU A 257 17.83 -16.08 4.42
N GLY A 258 16.67 -16.04 3.79
CA GLY A 258 15.94 -17.19 3.26
C GLY A 258 15.80 -17.12 1.74
N ARG A 259 15.70 -18.29 1.11
CA ARG A 259 15.47 -18.40 -0.31
C ARG A 259 14.07 -18.93 -0.59
N CYS A 260 13.36 -18.31 -1.52
CA CYS A 260 12.03 -18.74 -1.92
C CYS A 260 12.04 -20.16 -2.47
N HIS A 261 11.36 -21.08 -1.80
CA HIS A 261 11.29 -22.49 -2.21
C HIS A 261 10.63 -22.66 -3.59
N THR A 262 9.62 -21.85 -3.90
CA THR A 262 8.94 -21.90 -5.21
C THR A 262 9.89 -21.55 -6.35
N HIS A 263 10.62 -20.43 -6.24
CA HIS A 263 11.60 -20.00 -7.23
C HIS A 263 12.78 -20.98 -7.34
N PHE A 264 13.22 -21.51 -6.19
CA PHE A 264 14.28 -22.50 -6.18
C PHE A 264 13.88 -23.79 -6.92
N LYS A 265 12.64 -24.30 -6.69
CA LYS A 265 12.09 -25.45 -7.43
C LYS A 265 11.96 -25.18 -8.93
N LYS A 266 11.51 -23.99 -9.33
CA LYS A 266 11.49 -23.57 -10.75
C LYS A 266 12.90 -23.63 -11.34
N SER A 267 13.91 -23.19 -10.59
CA SER A 267 15.33 -23.25 -11.02
C SER A 267 15.85 -24.67 -11.13
N ILE A 268 15.53 -25.57 -10.18
CA ILE A 268 15.84 -26.99 -10.26
C ILE A 268 15.26 -27.60 -11.55
N ARG A 269 13.96 -27.38 -11.78
CA ARG A 269 13.27 -27.86 -12.99
C ARG A 269 13.98 -27.40 -14.26
N SER A 270 14.27 -26.11 -14.36
CA SER A 270 14.98 -25.54 -15.53
C SER A 270 16.34 -26.18 -15.76
N LYS A 271 17.12 -26.42 -14.69
CA LYS A 271 18.44 -27.08 -14.79
C LYS A 271 18.32 -28.52 -15.26
N ILE A 272 17.36 -29.31 -14.75
CA ILE A 272 17.13 -30.71 -15.19
C ILE A 272 16.70 -30.75 -16.64
N TYR A 273 15.78 -29.90 -17.08
CA TYR A 273 15.37 -29.81 -18.49
C TYR A 273 16.56 -29.48 -19.41
N LYS A 274 17.46 -28.61 -18.97
CA LYS A 274 18.71 -28.35 -19.71
C LYS A 274 19.64 -29.56 -19.73
N ALA A 275 19.75 -30.29 -18.62
CA ALA A 275 20.59 -31.49 -18.52
C ALA A 275 20.09 -32.63 -19.43
N THR A 276 18.75 -32.73 -19.58
CA THR A 276 18.14 -33.77 -20.45
C THR A 276 18.08 -33.39 -21.94
N GLY A 277 18.65 -32.26 -22.35
CA GLY A 277 18.56 -31.77 -23.73
C GLY A 277 17.22 -31.15 -24.12
N LEU A 278 16.22 -31.18 -23.24
CA LEU A 278 14.90 -30.59 -23.52
C LEU A 278 14.91 -29.04 -23.45
N GLY A 279 15.95 -28.45 -22.87
CA GLY A 279 16.20 -27.03 -22.90
C GLY A 279 15.04 -26.16 -22.38
N LYS A 280 14.49 -25.32 -23.26
CA LYS A 280 13.35 -24.45 -22.96
C LYS A 280 11.98 -25.13 -23.07
N GLN A 281 11.90 -26.37 -23.48
CA GLN A 281 10.66 -27.11 -23.70
C GLN A 281 10.09 -27.65 -22.37
N LEU A 282 9.87 -26.78 -21.40
CA LEU A 282 9.40 -27.12 -20.04
C LEU A 282 8.02 -27.79 -20.01
N GLN A 283 7.29 -27.79 -21.12
CA GLN A 283 5.98 -28.43 -21.24
C GLN A 283 6.10 -29.93 -21.64
N LYS A 284 7.21 -30.35 -22.22
CA LYS A 284 7.40 -31.76 -22.54
C LYS A 284 7.61 -32.60 -21.29
N PRO A 285 7.05 -33.82 -21.23
CA PRO A 285 7.26 -34.67 -20.06
C PRO A 285 8.74 -35.09 -19.98
N LEU A 286 9.25 -35.11 -18.74
CA LEU A 286 10.58 -35.67 -18.49
C LEU A 286 10.53 -37.18 -18.56
N PRO A 287 11.64 -37.84 -19.01
CA PRO A 287 11.80 -39.28 -18.89
C PRO A 287 11.56 -39.74 -17.42
N ARG A 288 10.97 -40.91 -17.21
CA ARG A 288 10.51 -41.41 -15.91
C ARG A 288 11.56 -41.28 -14.79
N GLY A 289 12.81 -41.62 -15.07
CA GLY A 289 13.93 -41.52 -14.13
C GLY A 289 14.21 -40.07 -13.73
N HIS A 290 14.30 -39.17 -14.73
CA HIS A 290 14.54 -37.74 -14.49
C HIS A 290 13.36 -37.06 -13.78
N PHE A 291 12.13 -37.51 -13.99
CA PHE A 291 10.97 -37.05 -13.25
C PHE A 291 11.03 -37.48 -11.77
N ARG A 292 11.44 -38.76 -11.49
CA ARG A 292 11.68 -39.22 -10.11
C ARG A 292 12.77 -38.38 -9.43
N PHE A 293 13.86 -38.11 -10.13
CA PHE A 293 14.94 -37.24 -9.64
C PHE A 293 14.44 -35.82 -9.30
N LEU A 294 13.67 -35.19 -10.19
CA LEU A 294 13.05 -33.89 -9.93
C LEU A 294 12.20 -33.90 -8.67
N ARG A 295 11.34 -34.93 -8.50
CA ARG A 295 10.49 -35.06 -7.29
C ARG A 295 11.32 -35.23 -6.03
N MET A 296 12.41 -36.01 -6.08
CA MET A 296 13.31 -36.18 -4.94
C MET A 296 13.93 -34.86 -4.51
N LEU A 297 14.42 -34.07 -5.44
CA LEU A 297 14.95 -32.71 -5.13
C LEU A 297 13.87 -31.77 -4.60
N TYR A 298 12.63 -31.88 -5.06
CA TYR A 298 11.52 -31.09 -4.50
C TYR A 298 11.20 -31.50 -3.05
N TRP A 299 11.27 -32.77 -2.72
CA TRP A 299 11.13 -33.25 -1.36
C TRP A 299 12.29 -32.81 -0.48
N THR A 300 13.53 -32.80 -1.02
CA THR A 300 14.70 -32.26 -0.33
C THR A 300 14.49 -30.77 0.05
N VAL A 301 14.03 -29.93 -0.89
CA VAL A 301 13.73 -28.52 -0.64
C VAL A 301 12.65 -28.32 0.44
N ASN A 302 11.69 -29.23 0.51
CA ASN A 302 10.57 -29.19 1.48
C ASN A 302 10.82 -29.99 2.74
N SER A 303 12.05 -30.37 3.05
CA SER A 303 12.35 -31.19 4.21
C SER A 303 11.89 -30.50 5.50
N PRO A 304 11.21 -31.23 6.41
CA PRO A 304 10.75 -30.69 7.68
C PRO A 304 11.89 -30.54 8.69
N THR A 305 12.98 -31.28 8.53
CA THR A 305 14.15 -31.24 9.39
C THR A 305 15.44 -31.18 8.57
N GLU A 306 16.55 -30.80 9.20
CA GLU A 306 17.87 -30.84 8.59
C GLU A 306 18.30 -32.26 8.25
N PHE A 307 17.99 -33.21 9.14
CA PHE A 307 18.26 -34.63 8.92
C PHE A 307 17.53 -35.17 7.67
N ASP A 308 16.24 -34.88 7.52
CA ASP A 308 15.49 -35.24 6.31
C ASP A 308 16.09 -34.62 5.03
N PHE A 309 16.61 -33.39 5.14
CA PHE A 309 17.26 -32.75 4.02
C PHE A 309 18.46 -33.54 3.55
N PHE A 310 19.34 -33.94 4.45
CA PHE A 310 20.54 -34.71 4.11
C PHE A 310 20.20 -36.09 3.55
N ILE A 311 19.31 -36.86 4.19
CA ILE A 311 18.92 -38.17 3.70
C ILE A 311 18.35 -38.08 2.28
N ARG A 312 17.46 -37.13 2.03
CA ARG A 312 16.85 -36.95 0.72
C ARG A 312 17.84 -36.45 -0.34
N LEU A 313 18.81 -35.64 0.08
CA LEU A 313 19.89 -35.16 -0.80
C LEU A 313 20.78 -36.32 -1.23
N GLU A 314 21.15 -37.24 -0.31
CA GLU A 314 21.94 -38.44 -0.63
C GLU A 314 21.14 -39.40 -1.52
N ALA A 315 19.87 -39.61 -1.25
CA ALA A 315 19.00 -40.41 -2.14
C ALA A 315 18.91 -39.81 -3.56
N ALA A 316 18.87 -38.46 -3.65
CA ALA A 316 18.93 -37.77 -4.96
C ALA A 316 20.28 -37.95 -5.62
N ARG A 317 21.41 -38.02 -4.89
CA ARG A 317 22.75 -38.28 -5.42
C ARG A 317 22.83 -39.67 -6.01
N SER A 318 22.46 -40.71 -5.24
CA SER A 318 22.42 -42.09 -5.72
C SER A 318 21.55 -42.24 -6.98
N LEU A 319 20.42 -41.56 -7.04
CA LEU A 319 19.56 -41.56 -8.21
C LEU A 319 20.19 -40.84 -9.41
N ALA A 320 20.94 -39.75 -9.19
CA ALA A 320 21.66 -39.06 -10.23
C ALA A 320 22.73 -39.96 -10.89
N ASP A 321 23.46 -40.74 -10.07
CA ASP A 321 24.49 -41.67 -10.55
C ASP A 321 23.89 -42.79 -11.42
N THR A 322 22.72 -43.32 -11.02
CA THR A 322 22.01 -44.35 -11.80
C THR A 322 21.56 -43.86 -13.17
N LEU A 323 21.28 -42.57 -13.31
CA LEU A 323 20.81 -41.97 -14.57
C LEU A 323 21.92 -41.66 -15.59
N LYS A 324 23.17 -41.93 -15.22
CA LYS A 324 24.36 -41.79 -16.12
C LYS A 324 24.45 -40.44 -16.85
N ASN A 325 24.05 -39.36 -16.17
CA ASN A 325 24.09 -38.00 -16.71
C ASN A 325 25.00 -37.14 -15.83
N ASP A 326 26.17 -36.76 -16.32
CA ASP A 326 27.21 -36.00 -15.62
C ASP A 326 26.79 -34.63 -15.08
N LYS A 327 25.68 -34.09 -15.60
CA LYS A 327 25.13 -32.79 -15.14
C LYS A 327 24.26 -32.93 -13.90
N LEU A 328 23.68 -34.10 -13.63
CA LEU A 328 22.77 -34.28 -12.49
C LEU A 328 23.47 -34.19 -11.12
N PRO A 329 24.65 -34.80 -10.89
CA PRO A 329 25.41 -34.63 -9.65
C PRO A 329 25.75 -33.18 -9.34
N ARG A 330 26.03 -32.36 -10.36
CA ARG A 330 26.26 -30.91 -10.20
C ARG A 330 25.01 -30.18 -9.69
N ILE A 331 23.80 -30.62 -10.12
CA ILE A 331 22.54 -30.08 -9.62
C ILE A 331 22.34 -30.44 -8.15
N VAL A 332 22.64 -31.67 -7.74
CA VAL A 332 22.57 -32.14 -6.34
C VAL A 332 23.51 -31.30 -5.47
N ASN A 333 24.78 -31.13 -5.89
CA ASN A 333 25.74 -30.30 -5.16
C ASN A 333 25.28 -28.85 -5.03
N TRP A 334 24.71 -28.27 -6.08
CA TRP A 334 24.14 -26.92 -6.05
C TRP A 334 22.95 -26.81 -5.08
N VAL A 335 22.10 -27.85 -4.97
CA VAL A 335 21.04 -27.90 -3.96
C VAL A 335 21.62 -27.99 -2.57
N GLY A 336 22.65 -28.80 -2.35
CA GLY A 336 23.36 -28.91 -1.09
C GLY A 336 23.99 -27.60 -0.64
N THR A 337 24.65 -26.84 -1.54
CA THR A 337 25.20 -25.52 -1.19
C THR A 337 24.16 -24.48 -0.82
N ALA A 338 22.91 -24.66 -1.26
CA ALA A 338 21.80 -23.78 -0.90
C ALA A 338 21.15 -24.11 0.46
N GLN A 339 21.54 -25.21 1.12
CA GLN A 339 20.99 -25.68 2.39
C GLN A 339 20.77 -24.57 3.41
N LYS A 340 21.79 -23.79 3.69
CA LYS A 340 21.76 -22.71 4.70
C LYS A 340 20.66 -21.67 4.46
N TYR A 341 20.26 -21.44 3.21
CA TYR A 341 19.17 -20.50 2.88
C TYR A 341 17.80 -21.19 2.85
N LEU A 342 17.77 -22.47 2.45
CA LEU A 342 16.54 -23.24 2.36
C LEU A 342 16.03 -23.68 3.74
N LEU A 343 16.94 -23.99 4.67
CA LEU A 343 16.59 -24.48 6.00
C LEU A 343 16.49 -23.38 7.07
N ASN A 344 16.85 -22.14 6.75
CA ASN A 344 16.80 -21.04 7.73
C ASN A 344 15.41 -20.86 8.37
N HIS A 345 14.32 -21.23 7.69
CA HIS A 345 12.97 -21.20 8.27
C HIS A 345 12.79 -22.16 9.46
N LEU A 346 13.62 -23.20 9.59
CA LEU A 346 13.59 -24.12 10.73
C LEU A 346 14.17 -23.47 12.00
N TYR A 347 15.16 -22.58 11.83
CA TYR A 347 15.81 -21.85 12.93
C TYR A 347 15.18 -20.48 13.18
N HIS A 348 14.46 -19.95 12.19
CA HIS A 348 13.75 -18.69 12.24
C HIS A 348 12.28 -18.89 11.87
N PRO A 349 11.41 -19.27 12.83
CA PRO A 349 10.01 -19.64 12.56
C PRO A 349 9.19 -18.57 11.82
N HIS A 350 9.64 -17.31 11.92
CA HIS A 350 8.99 -16.19 11.26
C HIS A 350 9.43 -15.97 9.81
N LEU A 351 10.47 -16.69 9.38
CA LEU A 351 10.97 -16.59 8.02
C LEU A 351 9.99 -17.26 7.06
N ALA A 352 9.47 -16.54 6.10
CA ALA A 352 8.60 -17.10 5.06
C ALA A 352 9.36 -18.14 4.22
N LYS A 353 8.66 -19.16 3.75
CA LYS A 353 9.21 -20.15 2.80
C LYS A 353 9.13 -19.70 1.34
N THR A 354 8.25 -18.73 1.05
CA THR A 354 7.96 -18.30 -0.33
C THR A 354 7.78 -16.79 -0.44
N THR A 355 7.92 -16.27 -1.66
CA THR A 355 7.66 -14.87 -2.02
C THR A 355 6.23 -14.63 -2.52
N ASN A 356 5.32 -15.61 -2.40
CA ASN A 356 3.97 -15.53 -2.97
C ASN A 356 3.20 -14.27 -2.57
N ALA A 357 3.42 -13.74 -1.36
CA ALA A 357 2.72 -12.55 -0.90
C ALA A 357 3.13 -11.29 -1.68
N VAL A 358 4.41 -11.15 -1.99
CA VAL A 358 4.89 -10.02 -2.80
C VAL A 358 4.56 -10.22 -4.27
N GLU A 359 4.56 -11.45 -4.78
CA GLU A 359 4.08 -11.77 -6.13
C GLU A 359 2.59 -11.42 -6.28
N SER A 360 1.77 -11.70 -5.26
CA SER A 360 0.36 -11.30 -5.23
C SER A 360 0.19 -9.78 -5.28
N LEU A 361 1.00 -9.04 -4.51
CA LEU A 361 1.03 -7.57 -4.58
C LEU A 361 1.44 -7.09 -5.98
N HIS A 362 2.47 -7.72 -6.56
CA HIS A 362 2.95 -7.38 -7.89
C HIS A 362 1.84 -7.56 -8.93
N ASN A 363 1.09 -8.67 -8.86
CA ASN A 363 -0.07 -8.90 -9.71
C ASN A 363 -1.14 -7.82 -9.50
N GLU A 364 -1.42 -7.38 -8.26
CA GLU A 364 -2.35 -6.27 -7.99
C GLU A 364 -1.88 -4.96 -8.62
N ILE A 365 -0.58 -4.68 -8.61
CA ILE A 365 0.00 -3.49 -9.23
C ILE A 365 -0.04 -3.61 -10.76
N GLU A 366 0.28 -4.77 -11.32
CA GLU A 366 0.42 -5.01 -12.75
C GLU A 366 -0.90 -5.19 -13.52
N VAL A 367 -1.95 -5.71 -12.87
CA VAL A 367 -3.27 -5.98 -13.50
C VAL A 367 -3.81 -4.73 -14.21
N TYR A 368 -3.42 -3.58 -13.76
CA TYR A 368 -3.84 -2.35 -14.39
C TYR A 368 -2.86 -1.94 -15.49
N ARG A 369 -3.30 -1.96 -16.73
CA ARG A 369 -2.55 -1.49 -17.90
C ARG A 369 -1.85 -0.14 -17.72
N VAL A 370 -2.35 0.69 -16.80
CA VAL A 370 -1.74 1.99 -16.43
C VAL A 370 -0.29 1.83 -15.95
N PHE A 371 0.04 0.69 -15.35
CA PHE A 371 1.41 0.41 -14.91
C PHE A 371 2.34 0.06 -16.09
N LYS A 372 1.81 -0.63 -17.10
CA LYS A 372 2.60 -1.08 -18.27
C LYS A 372 2.59 -0.06 -19.42
N VAL A 373 1.55 0.76 -19.54
CA VAL A 373 1.31 1.66 -20.67
C VAL A 373 1.12 3.09 -20.18
N GLY A 374 2.01 3.98 -20.54
CA GLY A 374 1.85 5.42 -20.32
C GLY A 374 2.70 6.02 -19.19
N GLN A 375 3.48 5.24 -18.46
CA GLN A 375 4.43 5.80 -17.51
C GLN A 375 5.79 6.01 -18.19
N LYS A 376 6.16 7.29 -18.36
CA LYS A 376 7.43 7.68 -19.00
C LYS A 376 8.57 7.87 -17.99
N THR A 377 8.28 7.92 -16.70
CA THR A 377 9.26 8.22 -15.66
C THR A 377 9.18 7.26 -14.49
N GLY A 378 10.30 6.98 -13.83
CA GLY A 378 10.35 6.18 -12.61
C GLY A 378 9.49 6.78 -11.48
N MET A 379 9.39 8.12 -11.41
CA MET A 379 8.54 8.81 -10.46
C MET A 379 7.05 8.57 -10.74
N GLY A 380 6.65 8.46 -12.01
CA GLY A 380 5.28 8.08 -12.40
C GLY A 380 4.95 6.66 -11.98
N ILE A 381 5.90 5.72 -12.14
CA ILE A 381 5.75 4.34 -11.69
C ILE A 381 5.61 4.26 -10.17
N GLU A 382 6.50 4.90 -9.42
CA GLU A 382 6.38 4.95 -7.96
C GLU A 382 5.04 5.52 -7.51
N PHE A 383 4.55 6.55 -8.19
CA PHE A 383 3.27 7.16 -7.88
C PHE A 383 2.10 6.19 -8.07
N VAL A 384 2.02 5.53 -9.21
CA VAL A 384 0.96 4.53 -9.48
C VAL A 384 1.08 3.35 -8.53
N ALA A 385 2.27 2.83 -8.31
CA ALA A 385 2.52 1.75 -7.36
C ALA A 385 2.10 2.14 -5.93
N ASN A 386 2.52 3.31 -5.45
CA ASN A 386 2.18 3.81 -4.13
C ASN A 386 0.66 4.03 -3.95
N SER A 387 -0.05 4.47 -5.00
CA SER A 387 -1.50 4.56 -4.95
C SER A 387 -2.17 3.20 -4.74
N ARG A 388 -1.62 2.13 -5.33
CA ARG A 388 -2.08 0.76 -5.12
C ARG A 388 -1.72 0.22 -3.74
N ILE A 389 -0.49 0.44 -3.35
CA ILE A 389 0.03 0.04 -2.05
C ILE A 389 -0.81 0.67 -0.94
N PHE A 390 -1.30 1.89 -1.12
CA PHE A 390 -2.20 2.53 -0.18
C PHE A 390 -3.48 1.70 0.04
N ILE A 391 -4.15 1.30 -1.04
CA ILE A 391 -5.36 0.47 -0.95
C ILE A 391 -5.05 -0.92 -0.40
N HIS A 392 -3.94 -1.53 -0.84
CA HIS A 392 -3.46 -2.81 -0.31
C HIS A 392 -3.26 -2.73 1.21
N ASN A 393 -2.53 -1.74 1.70
CA ASN A 393 -2.24 -1.59 3.13
C ASN A 393 -3.52 -1.35 3.94
N LEU A 394 -4.47 -0.53 3.46
CA LEU A 394 -5.77 -0.36 4.12
C LEU A 394 -6.54 -1.68 4.22
N ARG A 395 -6.57 -2.47 3.15
CA ARG A 395 -7.22 -3.78 3.14
C ARG A 395 -6.59 -4.74 4.15
N GLU A 396 -5.27 -4.82 4.17
CA GLU A 396 -4.54 -5.71 5.08
C GLU A 396 -4.69 -5.27 6.55
N LEU A 397 -4.72 -3.97 6.82
CA LEU A 397 -5.00 -3.44 8.16
C LEU A 397 -6.41 -3.85 8.65
N ASN A 398 -7.42 -3.75 7.79
CA ASN A 398 -8.77 -4.21 8.12
C ASN A 398 -8.84 -5.72 8.32
N ARG A 399 -8.02 -6.50 7.61
CA ARG A 399 -7.94 -7.95 7.76
C ARG A 399 -7.28 -8.37 9.08
N ILE A 400 -6.22 -7.66 9.50
CA ILE A 400 -5.47 -8.02 10.70
C ILE A 400 -6.13 -7.52 12.00
N LYS A 401 -6.86 -6.41 11.95
CA LYS A 401 -7.48 -5.78 13.13
C LYS A 401 -8.32 -6.74 13.96
N PRO A 402 -9.28 -7.51 13.40
CA PRO A 402 -10.07 -8.47 14.19
C PRO A 402 -9.23 -9.54 14.89
N LYS A 403 -8.08 -9.92 14.31
CA LYS A 403 -7.15 -10.88 14.92
C LYS A 403 -6.41 -10.26 16.09
N LEU A 404 -6.05 -8.98 16.00
CA LEU A 404 -5.39 -8.24 17.07
C LEU A 404 -6.33 -7.92 18.25
N ASP A 405 -7.64 -7.90 18.00
CA ASP A 405 -8.67 -7.60 19.01
C ASP A 405 -9.10 -8.84 19.81
N LYS A 406 -8.88 -10.06 19.28
CA LYS A 406 -9.18 -11.30 20.00
C LYS A 406 -8.05 -11.67 20.96
N GLU A 407 -8.37 -11.74 22.24
CA GLU A 407 -7.40 -12.03 23.30
C GLU A 407 -6.83 -13.46 23.20
N GLN A 408 -7.59 -14.41 22.68
CA GLN A 408 -7.21 -15.81 22.50
C GLN A 408 -6.16 -16.02 21.41
N ASP A 409 -6.21 -15.19 20.34
CA ASP A 409 -5.17 -15.19 19.30
C ASP A 409 -3.87 -14.54 19.77
N TYR A 410 -3.92 -13.82 20.88
CA TYR A 410 -2.81 -13.07 21.44
C TYR A 410 -1.60 -13.93 21.81
N LEU A 411 -1.81 -15.06 22.47
CA LEU A 411 -0.73 -15.97 22.87
C LEU A 411 -0.13 -16.68 21.66
N ASN A 412 -0.97 -17.10 20.70
CA ASN A 412 -0.51 -17.72 19.45
C ASN A 412 0.27 -16.72 18.60
N ILE A 413 -0.23 -15.49 18.46
CA ILE A 413 0.45 -14.40 17.75
C ILE A 413 1.81 -14.08 18.40
N LEU A 414 1.88 -14.08 19.73
CA LEU A 414 3.14 -13.87 20.45
C LEU A 414 4.11 -15.01 20.21
N GLN A 415 3.63 -16.23 20.25
CA GLN A 415 4.42 -17.45 20.11
C GLN A 415 4.94 -17.61 18.68
N GLU A 416 4.08 -17.34 17.69
CA GLU A 416 4.41 -17.48 16.27
C GLU A 416 5.28 -16.34 15.73
N ASN A 417 5.12 -15.10 16.22
CA ASN A 417 5.72 -13.93 15.58
C ASN A 417 6.78 -13.20 16.39
N PHE A 418 6.95 -13.47 17.69
CA PHE A 418 7.88 -12.71 18.53
C PHE A 418 8.93 -13.56 19.28
N GLY A 419 8.96 -14.85 18.98
CA GLY A 419 10.00 -15.76 19.43
C GLY A 419 10.05 -16.04 20.95
N TYR A 420 10.60 -17.20 21.30
CA TYR A 420 10.67 -17.73 22.66
C TYR A 420 11.64 -16.98 23.62
N CYS A 421 12.43 -16.04 23.11
CA CYS A 421 13.61 -15.51 23.82
C CYS A 421 13.35 -14.41 24.85
N ALA A 422 12.10 -13.99 25.07
CA ALA A 422 11.78 -12.94 26.06
C ALA A 422 10.71 -13.44 27.05
N GLY A 423 10.84 -13.07 28.34
CA GLY A 423 9.83 -13.37 29.35
C GLY A 423 8.44 -12.88 28.96
N VAL A 424 7.39 -13.53 29.46
CA VAL A 424 5.97 -13.25 29.11
C VAL A 424 5.62 -11.76 29.19
N ARG A 425 6.11 -11.04 30.22
CA ARG A 425 5.88 -9.60 30.41
C ARG A 425 6.49 -8.76 29.28
N ALA A 426 7.72 -9.10 28.85
CA ALA A 426 8.40 -8.37 27.76
C ALA A 426 7.71 -8.61 26.41
N ARG A 427 7.20 -9.83 26.18
CA ARG A 427 6.40 -10.18 24.98
C ARG A 427 5.08 -9.41 24.94
N LYS A 428 4.35 -9.36 26.08
CA LYS A 428 3.12 -8.58 26.21
C LYS A 428 3.34 -7.09 25.87
N ASN A 429 4.37 -6.48 26.39
CA ASN A 429 4.72 -5.09 26.12
C ASN A 429 5.12 -4.86 24.65
N ARG A 430 5.84 -5.80 24.04
CA ARG A 430 6.23 -5.71 22.63
C ARG A 430 5.01 -5.79 21.71
N PHE A 431 4.10 -6.70 22.02
CA PHE A 431 2.84 -6.83 21.27
C PHE A 431 1.94 -5.60 21.42
N ALA A 432 1.74 -5.10 22.65
CA ALA A 432 0.96 -3.90 22.89
C ALA A 432 1.50 -2.70 22.09
N ARG A 433 2.83 -2.51 22.05
CA ARG A 433 3.47 -1.48 21.23
C ARG A 433 3.25 -1.71 19.73
N PHE A 434 3.31 -2.96 19.28
CA PHE A 434 3.06 -3.30 17.89
C PHE A 434 1.60 -3.02 17.51
N ARG A 435 0.64 -3.47 18.34
CA ARG A 435 -0.78 -3.19 18.18
C ARG A 435 -1.06 -1.69 18.10
N THR A 436 -0.51 -0.89 19.02
CA THR A 436 -0.64 0.58 18.98
C THR A 436 -0.14 1.16 17.66
N LYS A 437 1.01 0.70 17.14
CA LYS A 437 1.53 1.16 15.85
C LYS A 437 0.59 0.83 14.70
N ILE A 438 -0.03 -0.35 14.68
CA ILE A 438 -1.01 -0.75 13.65
C ILE A 438 -2.21 0.21 13.66
N TYR A 439 -2.78 0.46 14.84
CA TYR A 439 -3.94 1.38 14.96
C TYR A 439 -3.60 2.82 14.58
N THR A 440 -2.43 3.30 15.03
CA THR A 440 -1.96 4.64 14.66
C THR A 440 -1.80 4.76 13.14
N TYR A 441 -1.14 3.80 12.52
CA TYR A 441 -0.93 3.79 11.08
C TYR A 441 -2.24 3.71 10.29
N GLN A 442 -3.18 2.86 10.73
CA GLN A 442 -4.51 2.79 10.12
C GLN A 442 -5.23 4.14 10.19
N LYS A 443 -5.22 4.78 11.37
CA LYS A 443 -5.85 6.09 11.57
C LYS A 443 -5.23 7.16 10.68
N GLU A 444 -3.91 7.18 10.52
CA GLU A 444 -3.20 8.09 9.62
C GLU A 444 -3.61 7.88 8.16
N LEU A 445 -3.71 6.63 7.70
CA LEU A 445 -4.16 6.31 6.35
C LEU A 445 -5.63 6.69 6.13
N GLU A 446 -6.53 6.41 7.09
CA GLU A 446 -7.95 6.75 7.00
C GLU A 446 -8.16 8.26 7.02
N GLN A 447 -7.41 9.01 7.86
CA GLN A 447 -7.48 10.47 7.92
C GLN A 447 -7.00 11.15 6.65
N PHE A 448 -5.98 10.61 6.00
CA PHE A 448 -5.46 11.17 4.75
C PHE A 448 -6.52 11.25 3.65
N TRP A 449 -7.39 10.24 3.58
CA TRP A 449 -8.49 10.18 2.62
C TRP A 449 -9.82 10.67 3.17
N ASN A 450 -9.91 10.88 4.49
CA ASN A 450 -11.17 11.10 5.22
C ASN A 450 -12.22 10.03 4.91
N VAL A 451 -11.77 8.79 4.71
CA VAL A 451 -12.62 7.65 4.36
C VAL A 451 -12.36 6.53 5.36
N LYS A 452 -13.38 6.14 6.12
CA LYS A 452 -13.39 4.81 6.73
C LYS A 452 -13.51 3.80 5.60
N TYR A 453 -12.59 2.87 5.50
CA TYR A 453 -12.60 1.85 4.45
C TYR A 453 -13.98 1.18 4.38
N PRO A 454 -14.72 1.30 3.27
CA PRO A 454 -16.07 0.75 3.18
C PRO A 454 -15.97 -0.77 3.09
N LYS A 455 -16.22 -1.48 4.20
CA LYS A 455 -16.23 -2.96 4.27
C LYS A 455 -17.07 -3.61 3.17
N LYS A 456 -18.09 -2.91 2.65
CA LYS A 456 -19.05 -3.39 1.64
C LYS A 456 -18.70 -3.05 0.19
N ALA A 457 -17.75 -2.16 -0.07
CA ALA A 457 -17.44 -1.75 -1.45
C ALA A 457 -16.52 -2.74 -2.21
N LEU A 458 -15.70 -3.51 -1.49
CA LEU A 458 -14.76 -4.46 -2.10
C LEU A 458 -15.42 -5.58 -2.92
N PRO A 459 -16.53 -6.22 -2.45
CA PRO A 459 -17.24 -7.21 -3.25
C PRO A 459 -17.82 -6.65 -4.55
N LEU A 460 -18.36 -5.42 -4.50
CA LEU A 460 -18.92 -4.75 -5.68
C LEU A 460 -17.84 -4.47 -6.73
N PHE A 461 -16.67 -4.00 -6.30
CA PHE A 461 -15.54 -3.77 -7.20
C PHE A 461 -14.96 -5.06 -7.79
N LYS A 462 -14.93 -6.16 -7.04
CA LYS A 462 -14.54 -7.47 -7.59
C LYS A 462 -15.49 -7.96 -8.68
N GLN A 463 -16.80 -7.75 -8.52
CA GLN A 463 -17.81 -8.13 -9.52
C GLN A 463 -17.73 -7.27 -10.78
N LEU A 464 -17.43 -5.97 -10.65
CA LEU A 464 -17.29 -5.06 -11.79
C LEU A 464 -15.99 -5.29 -12.59
N TRP A 465 -15.01 -6.00 -12.02
CA TRP A 465 -13.68 -6.21 -12.61
C TRP A 465 -13.29 -7.67 -12.81
N ALA A 466 -14.21 -8.60 -12.60
CA ALA A 466 -14.02 -9.97 -13.08
C ALA A 466 -13.79 -9.89 -14.60
N PRO A 467 -12.66 -10.39 -15.13
CA PRO A 467 -12.51 -10.47 -16.56
C PRO A 467 -13.64 -11.34 -17.08
N HIS A 468 -14.45 -10.81 -17.99
CA HIS A 468 -15.33 -11.64 -18.79
C HIS A 468 -14.39 -12.55 -19.61
N HIS A 469 -14.28 -13.81 -19.17
CA HIS A 469 -13.70 -14.92 -19.95
C HIS A 469 -14.71 -15.37 -20.99
#